data_61be69abe03970d82bb37a5a4b75e1e6
#
_entry.id   61be69abe03970d82bb37a5a4b75e1e6
#
_cell.length_a   1.000
_cell.length_b   1.000
_cell.length_c   1.000
_cell.angle_alpha   90.00
_cell.angle_beta   90.00
_cell.angle_gamma   90.00
#
_symmetry.space_group_name_H-M   'P 1'
#
loop_
_entity.id
_entity.type
_entity.pdbx_description
1 polymer ?
#
loop_
_entity_poly.entity_id
_entity_poly.type
_entity_poly.pdbx_seq_one_letter_code
_entity_poly.pdbx_strand_id
1 'polypeptide(L)'
;FTVEAGRPDSITKEKLQVLRNHGINRISINPQSMQQKTLDTIGRKHTVEQVYEAFYMARKLGFDNINMDIIAGLPGETPEDMEDTLRQIALLGPDNLTVHSLAIKRAARMGQEEREGKRLTIIQDEIGTMVEMAGNKARQMGLFPYYLYRQKNIAGNFENVGYAKVDKAG
;
A
#
# COMPACT_ATOMS: atom_id res chain seq x y z
N PHE A 1 15.57 -0.40 -12.68
CA PHE A 1 15.20 1.01 -12.49
C PHE A 1 13.69 1.15 -12.36
N THR A 2 13.22 1.63 -11.23
CA THR A 2 11.80 1.81 -10.92
C THR A 2 11.44 3.28 -10.98
N VAL A 3 10.35 3.61 -11.65
CA VAL A 3 9.81 4.96 -11.67
C VAL A 3 8.55 5.02 -10.82
N GLU A 4 8.50 5.97 -9.90
CA GLU A 4 7.29 6.30 -9.17
C GLU A 4 6.35 7.06 -10.12
N ALA A 5 5.31 6.37 -10.60
CA ALA A 5 4.30 7.01 -11.45
C ALA A 5 3.41 7.95 -10.64
N GLY A 6 3.48 7.84 -9.32
CA GLY A 6 2.80 8.72 -8.40
C GLY A 6 1.35 8.32 -8.12
N ARG A 7 0.54 9.33 -7.81
CA ARG A 7 -0.88 9.10 -7.52
C ARG A 7 -1.62 8.74 -8.80
N PRO A 8 -2.62 7.84 -8.72
CA PRO A 8 -3.38 7.43 -9.91
C PRO A 8 -4.00 8.57 -10.70
N ASP A 9 -4.38 9.67 -10.06
CA ASP A 9 -4.96 10.84 -10.72
C ASP A 9 -3.95 11.63 -11.57
N SER A 10 -2.66 11.44 -11.36
CA SER A 10 -1.60 12.11 -12.12
C SER A 10 -1.00 11.23 -13.22
N ILE A 11 -1.43 9.96 -13.32
CA ILE A 11 -0.93 9.02 -14.32
C ILE A 11 -1.71 9.23 -15.63
N THR A 12 -0.99 9.54 -16.70
CA THR A 12 -1.56 9.70 -18.04
C THR A 12 -0.93 8.71 -19.01
N LYS A 13 -1.66 8.41 -20.09
CA LYS A 13 -1.16 7.55 -21.16
C LYS A 13 0.12 8.11 -21.75
N GLU A 14 0.19 9.41 -21.95
CA GLU A 14 1.36 10.09 -22.52
C GLU A 14 2.60 9.93 -21.63
N LYS A 15 2.45 10.10 -20.32
CA LYS A 15 3.54 9.91 -19.35
C LYS A 15 4.04 8.48 -19.37
N LEU A 16 3.14 7.51 -19.36
CA LEU A 16 3.50 6.10 -19.39
C LEU A 16 4.17 5.71 -20.70
N GLN A 17 3.68 6.26 -21.82
CA GLN A 17 4.29 6.01 -23.14
C GLN A 17 5.72 6.55 -23.21
N VAL A 18 5.97 7.74 -22.64
CA VAL A 18 7.32 8.30 -22.57
C VAL A 18 8.26 7.37 -21.78
N LEU A 19 7.80 6.86 -20.64
CA LEU A 19 8.59 5.93 -19.84
C LEU A 19 8.90 4.64 -20.61
N ARG A 20 7.93 4.09 -21.32
CA ARG A 20 8.14 2.89 -22.15
C ARG A 20 9.12 3.15 -23.29
N ASN A 21 9.03 4.30 -23.92
CA ASN A 21 9.95 4.69 -25.00
C ASN A 21 11.40 4.80 -24.51
N HIS A 22 11.61 5.03 -23.20
CA HIS A 22 12.92 5.05 -22.57
C HIS A 22 13.34 3.68 -21.99
N GLY A 23 12.61 2.61 -22.32
CA GLY A 23 12.93 1.26 -21.89
C GLY A 23 12.59 0.94 -20.44
N ILE A 24 11.80 1.76 -19.78
CA ILE A 24 11.36 1.52 -18.40
C ILE A 24 10.19 0.54 -18.41
N ASN A 25 10.33 -0.56 -17.67
CA ASN A 25 9.31 -1.60 -17.57
C ASN A 25 8.74 -1.78 -16.17
N ARG A 26 9.30 -1.10 -15.17
CA ARG A 26 8.86 -1.17 -13.78
C ARG A 26 8.38 0.19 -13.29
N ILE A 27 7.14 0.22 -12.78
CA ILE A 27 6.54 1.42 -12.21
C ILE A 27 5.86 1.09 -10.89
N SER A 28 5.66 2.12 -10.08
CA SER A 28 4.87 2.02 -8.85
C SER A 28 3.62 2.87 -8.99
N ILE A 29 2.48 2.27 -8.70
CA ILE A 29 1.17 2.93 -8.62
C ILE A 29 0.73 2.88 -7.17
N ASN A 30 0.51 4.03 -6.56
CA ASN A 30 0.32 4.16 -5.12
C ASN A 30 -1.13 4.48 -4.76
N PRO A 31 -2.03 3.49 -4.65
CA PRO A 31 -3.42 3.75 -4.28
C PRO A 31 -3.60 4.13 -2.81
N GLN A 32 -2.76 3.63 -1.94
CA GLN A 32 -2.81 3.70 -0.49
C GLN A 32 -3.96 2.91 0.13
N SER A 33 -5.15 2.98 -0.44
CA SER A 33 -6.32 2.18 -0.09
C SER A 33 -7.19 2.00 -1.32
N MET A 34 -7.99 0.94 -1.33
CA MET A 34 -9.04 0.72 -2.34
C MET A 34 -10.44 0.95 -1.75
N GLN A 35 -10.51 1.72 -0.67
CA GLN A 35 -11.77 2.14 -0.05
C GLN A 35 -11.99 3.62 -0.33
N GLN A 36 -13.03 3.95 -1.12
CA GLN A 36 -13.30 5.33 -1.50
C GLN A 36 -13.51 6.23 -0.29
N LYS A 37 -14.23 5.75 0.73
CA LYS A 37 -14.45 6.50 1.97
C LYS A 37 -13.14 6.90 2.65
N THR A 38 -12.15 6.00 2.59
CA THR A 38 -10.83 6.24 3.20
C THR A 38 -10.04 7.26 2.40
N LEU A 39 -10.04 7.14 1.07
CA LEU A 39 -9.36 8.09 0.19
C LEU A 39 -9.93 9.51 0.40
N ASP A 40 -11.23 9.63 0.53
CA ASP A 40 -11.89 10.91 0.81
C ASP A 40 -11.48 11.46 2.18
N THR A 41 -11.43 10.60 3.20
CA THR A 41 -11.06 10.98 4.57
C THR A 41 -9.63 11.50 4.67
N ILE A 42 -8.69 10.87 3.97
CA ILE A 42 -7.28 11.27 4.00
C ILE A 42 -6.95 12.38 2.98
N GLY A 43 -7.94 12.89 2.28
CA GLY A 43 -7.78 14.01 1.35
C GLY A 43 -7.11 13.63 0.02
N ARG A 44 -7.18 12.37 -0.39
CA ARG A 44 -6.68 11.95 -1.69
C ARG A 44 -7.65 12.35 -2.78
N LYS A 45 -7.12 12.88 -3.87
CA LYS A 45 -7.93 13.37 -5.00
C LYS A 45 -8.31 12.28 -5.99
N HIS A 46 -7.62 11.14 -5.97
CA HIS A 46 -7.93 10.06 -6.89
C HIS A 46 -9.08 9.18 -6.40
N THR A 47 -9.74 8.51 -7.33
CA THR A 47 -10.82 7.55 -7.05
C THR A 47 -10.31 6.12 -7.20
N VAL A 48 -11.08 5.17 -6.66
CA VAL A 48 -10.79 3.74 -6.83
C VAL A 48 -10.80 3.37 -8.32
N GLU A 49 -11.75 3.91 -9.10
CA GLU A 49 -11.82 3.69 -10.55
C GLU A 49 -10.56 4.16 -11.26
N GLN A 50 -9.99 5.28 -10.85
CA GLN A 50 -8.73 5.79 -11.43
C GLN A 50 -7.56 4.86 -11.15
N VAL A 51 -7.55 4.15 -10.02
CA VAL A 51 -6.55 3.12 -9.74
C VAL A 51 -6.65 1.98 -10.75
N TYR A 52 -7.85 1.47 -10.99
CA TYR A 52 -8.08 0.43 -11.99
C TYR A 52 -7.66 0.89 -13.39
N GLU A 53 -8.08 2.08 -13.79
CA GLU A 53 -7.74 2.65 -15.09
C GLU A 53 -6.22 2.79 -15.27
N ALA A 54 -5.52 3.32 -14.27
CA ALA A 54 -4.08 3.48 -14.30
C ALA A 54 -3.36 2.13 -14.43
N PHE A 55 -3.80 1.13 -13.66
CA PHE A 55 -3.21 -0.21 -13.70
C PHE A 55 -3.39 -0.87 -15.06
N TYR A 56 -4.60 -0.89 -15.58
CA TYR A 56 -4.89 -1.51 -16.88
C TYR A 56 -4.20 -0.77 -18.03
N MET A 57 -4.15 0.55 -17.96
CA MET A 57 -3.42 1.37 -18.94
C MET A 57 -1.92 1.00 -18.93
N ALA A 58 -1.32 0.87 -17.76
CA ALA A 58 0.07 0.47 -17.64
C ALA A 58 0.32 -0.93 -18.24
N ARG A 59 -0.53 -1.90 -17.91
CA ARG A 59 -0.43 -3.24 -18.49
C ARG A 59 -0.56 -3.22 -20.01
N LYS A 60 -1.51 -2.48 -20.53
CA LYS A 60 -1.74 -2.34 -21.97
C LYS A 60 -0.53 -1.75 -22.70
N LEU A 61 0.20 -0.85 -22.07
CA LEU A 61 1.39 -0.22 -22.62
C LEU A 61 2.66 -1.10 -22.46
N GLY A 62 2.55 -2.26 -21.83
CA GLY A 62 3.62 -3.23 -21.74
C GLY A 62 4.45 -3.20 -20.46
N PHE A 63 3.99 -2.50 -19.42
CA PHE A 63 4.63 -2.58 -18.12
C PHE A 63 4.36 -3.96 -17.52
N ASP A 64 5.40 -4.75 -17.33
CA ASP A 64 5.32 -6.13 -16.83
C ASP A 64 5.76 -6.25 -15.38
N ASN A 65 6.15 -5.15 -14.75
CA ASN A 65 6.56 -5.10 -13.35
C ASN A 65 5.92 -3.89 -12.68
N ILE A 66 4.73 -4.10 -12.09
CA ILE A 66 3.96 -3.05 -11.42
C ILE A 66 3.93 -3.31 -9.93
N ASN A 67 4.42 -2.35 -9.16
CA ASN A 67 4.29 -2.33 -7.71
C ASN A 67 3.07 -1.50 -7.31
N MET A 68 2.34 -1.96 -6.30
CA MET A 68 1.28 -1.19 -5.67
C MET A 68 1.58 -1.01 -4.19
N ASP A 69 1.31 0.18 -3.66
CA ASP A 69 1.51 0.52 -2.25
C ASP A 69 0.18 0.66 -1.55
N ILE A 70 0.06 0.03 -0.39
CA ILE A 70 -1.08 0.21 0.51
C ILE A 70 -0.59 0.55 1.91
N ILE A 71 -1.46 1.14 2.72
CA ILE A 71 -1.16 1.54 4.08
C ILE A 71 -2.12 0.82 5.04
N ALA A 72 -1.56 0.14 6.02
CA ALA A 72 -2.31 -0.41 7.13
C ALA A 72 -2.40 0.62 8.25
N GLY A 73 -3.58 0.84 8.80
CA GLY A 73 -3.79 1.76 9.90
C GLY A 73 -4.29 3.15 9.51
N LEU A 74 -4.80 3.32 8.29
CA LEU A 74 -5.41 4.59 7.90
C LEU A 74 -6.63 4.93 8.76
N PRO A 75 -6.88 6.23 8.99
CA PRO A 75 -8.00 6.65 9.84
C PRO A 75 -9.34 6.07 9.39
N GLY A 76 -10.07 5.46 10.33
CA GLY A 76 -11.40 4.91 10.10
C GLY A 76 -11.43 3.58 9.36
N GLU A 77 -10.30 3.04 8.95
CA GLU A 77 -10.26 1.71 8.33
C GLU A 77 -10.29 0.59 9.37
N THR A 78 -11.07 -0.44 9.06
CA THR A 78 -11.19 -1.67 9.85
C THR A 78 -10.43 -2.81 9.17
N PRO A 79 -10.20 -3.94 9.88
CA PRO A 79 -9.65 -5.14 9.22
C PRO A 79 -10.50 -5.61 8.04
N GLU A 80 -11.82 -5.47 8.10
CA GLU A 80 -12.73 -5.80 6.99
C GLU A 80 -12.48 -4.91 5.77
N ASP A 81 -12.21 -3.62 5.99
CA ASP A 81 -11.83 -2.70 4.92
C ASP A 81 -10.52 -3.12 4.27
N MET A 82 -9.54 -3.53 5.07
CA MET A 82 -8.26 -4.04 4.57
C MET A 82 -8.46 -5.32 3.76
N GLU A 83 -9.32 -6.23 4.22
CA GLU A 83 -9.62 -7.45 3.49
C GLU A 83 -10.20 -7.15 2.11
N ASP A 84 -11.13 -6.20 2.01
CA ASP A 84 -11.70 -5.78 0.74
C ASP A 84 -10.64 -5.14 -0.17
N THR A 85 -9.80 -4.27 0.37
CA THR A 85 -8.68 -3.68 -0.37
C THR A 85 -7.76 -4.76 -0.93
N LEU A 86 -7.37 -5.73 -0.11
CA LEU A 86 -6.50 -6.83 -0.54
C LEU A 86 -7.15 -7.71 -1.60
N ARG A 87 -8.45 -7.94 -1.50
CA ARG A 87 -9.21 -8.68 -2.50
C ARG A 87 -9.16 -7.97 -3.85
N GLN A 88 -9.36 -6.66 -3.87
CA GLN A 88 -9.29 -5.86 -5.09
C GLN A 88 -7.88 -5.85 -5.68
N ILE A 89 -6.85 -5.69 -4.84
CA ILE A 89 -5.45 -5.75 -5.25
C ILE A 89 -5.14 -7.12 -5.89
N ALA A 90 -5.60 -8.20 -5.28
CA ALA A 90 -5.39 -9.55 -5.81
C ALA A 90 -6.03 -9.74 -7.20
N LEU A 91 -7.20 -9.15 -7.43
CA LEU A 91 -7.86 -9.18 -8.73
C LEU A 91 -7.09 -8.43 -9.80
N LEU A 92 -6.42 -7.34 -9.44
CA LEU A 92 -5.54 -6.60 -10.35
C LEU A 92 -4.28 -7.40 -10.68
N GLY A 93 -3.72 -8.10 -9.71
CA GLY A 93 -2.55 -8.94 -9.90
C GLY A 93 -1.25 -8.18 -10.12
N PRO A 94 -0.87 -7.25 -9.21
CA PRO A 94 0.43 -6.59 -9.32
C PRO A 94 1.59 -7.58 -9.15
N ASP A 95 2.75 -7.22 -9.64
CA ASP A 95 3.96 -8.04 -9.51
C ASP A 95 4.66 -7.83 -8.17
N ASN A 96 4.40 -6.69 -7.54
CA ASN A 96 4.92 -6.34 -6.23
C ASN A 96 3.84 -5.66 -5.41
N LEU A 97 3.89 -5.85 -4.11
CA LEU A 97 3.01 -5.18 -3.15
C LEU A 97 3.86 -4.67 -2.00
N THR A 98 3.78 -3.37 -1.72
CA THR A 98 4.42 -2.76 -0.57
C THR A 98 3.37 -2.39 0.45
N VAL A 99 3.53 -2.88 1.65
CA VAL A 99 2.63 -2.62 2.77
C VAL A 99 3.33 -1.71 3.77
N HIS A 100 2.82 -0.49 3.90
CA HIS A 100 3.27 0.46 4.90
C HIS A 100 2.36 0.31 6.12
N SER A 101 2.93 0.32 7.30
CA SER A 101 2.16 0.30 8.53
C SER A 101 2.53 1.46 9.44
N LEU A 102 1.49 2.09 10.00
CA LEU A 102 1.63 3.11 11.02
C LEU A 102 1.61 2.42 12.38
N ALA A 103 2.80 2.11 12.93
CA ALA A 103 2.87 1.67 14.32
C ALA A 103 2.76 2.91 15.20
N ILE A 104 1.65 3.06 15.90
CA ILE A 104 1.51 4.08 16.92
C ILE A 104 2.47 3.68 18.05
N LYS A 105 3.53 4.48 18.24
CA LYS A 105 4.30 4.33 19.48
C LYS A 105 3.31 4.33 20.63
N ARG A 106 3.33 3.29 21.45
CA ARG A 106 2.87 3.45 22.81
C ARG A 106 3.60 4.68 23.33
N ALA A 107 2.97 5.83 23.18
CA ALA A 107 3.47 7.01 23.82
C ALA A 107 3.42 6.68 25.30
N ALA A 108 4.60 6.37 25.84
CA ALA A 108 4.81 6.47 27.25
C ALA A 108 4.69 7.96 27.59
N ARG A 109 3.54 8.53 27.33
CA ARG A 109 3.14 9.80 27.90
C ARG A 109 2.64 9.45 29.29
N MET A 110 3.59 9.51 30.22
CA MET A 110 3.25 9.49 31.63
C MET A 110 2.11 10.49 31.85
N GLY A 111 0.94 10.00 32.29
CA GLY A 111 -0.22 10.83 32.61
C GLY A 111 -1.40 10.76 31.62
N GLN A 112 -1.36 9.92 30.61
CA GLN A 112 -2.56 9.66 29.80
C GLN A 112 -3.47 8.67 30.53
N GLU A 113 -4.78 8.97 30.51
CA GLU A 113 -5.79 8.15 31.16
C GLU A 113 -5.76 6.71 30.63
N GLU A 114 -6.06 5.74 31.51
CA GLU A 114 -6.16 4.32 31.19
C GLU A 114 -6.99 4.02 29.93
N ARG A 115 -8.02 4.85 29.67
CA ARG A 115 -8.91 4.72 28.52
C ARG A 115 -8.18 4.96 27.19
N GLU A 116 -7.30 5.97 27.13
CA GLU A 116 -6.53 6.25 25.92
C GLU A 116 -5.49 5.17 25.68
N GLY A 117 -4.84 4.64 26.71
CA GLY A 117 -3.91 3.52 26.62
C GLY A 117 -4.57 2.27 26.07
N LYS A 118 -5.79 1.93 26.54
CA LYS A 118 -6.57 0.80 26.02
C LYS A 118 -6.99 1.00 24.58
N ARG A 119 -7.43 2.20 24.21
CA ARG A 119 -7.84 2.53 22.85
C ARG A 119 -6.67 2.42 21.88
N LEU A 120 -5.48 2.93 22.25
CA LEU A 120 -4.27 2.83 21.45
C LEU A 120 -3.84 1.37 21.28
N THR A 121 -3.96 0.54 22.31
CA THR A 121 -3.65 -0.89 22.23
C THR A 121 -4.57 -1.61 21.25
N ILE A 122 -5.88 -1.33 21.28
CA ILE A 122 -6.84 -1.89 20.33
C ILE A 122 -6.49 -1.50 18.91
N ILE A 123 -6.16 -0.23 18.67
CA ILE A 123 -5.76 0.26 17.34
C ILE A 123 -4.49 -0.45 16.85
N GLN A 124 -3.51 -0.62 17.71
CA GLN A 124 -2.28 -1.34 17.35
C GLN A 124 -2.54 -2.80 17.02
N ASP A 125 -3.42 -3.47 17.76
CA ASP A 125 -3.79 -4.86 17.49
C ASP A 125 -4.51 -4.97 16.14
N GLU A 126 -5.38 -4.03 15.81
CA GLU A 126 -6.04 -3.98 14.50
C GLU A 126 -5.04 -3.76 13.37
N ILE A 127 -4.08 -2.85 13.54
CA ILE A 127 -3.03 -2.61 12.55
C ILE A 127 -2.17 -3.87 12.38
N GLY A 128 -1.81 -4.53 13.47
CA GLY A 128 -1.09 -5.80 13.42
C GLY A 128 -1.85 -6.86 12.64
N THR A 129 -3.15 -6.96 12.86
CA THR A 129 -4.04 -7.86 12.12
C THR A 129 -4.04 -7.53 10.63
N MET A 130 -4.16 -6.24 10.28
CA MET A 130 -4.13 -5.79 8.89
C MET A 130 -2.81 -6.14 8.19
N VAL A 131 -1.69 -5.94 8.87
CA VAL A 131 -0.36 -6.29 8.33
C VAL A 131 -0.23 -7.78 8.10
N GLU A 132 -0.71 -8.60 9.03
CA GLU A 132 -0.71 -10.06 8.90
C GLU A 132 -1.58 -10.51 7.74
N MET A 133 -2.78 -9.94 7.61
CA MET A 133 -3.69 -10.21 6.48
C MET A 133 -3.02 -9.87 5.15
N ALA A 134 -2.34 -8.74 5.07
CA ALA A 134 -1.64 -8.30 3.87
C ALA A 134 -0.51 -9.28 3.50
N GLY A 135 0.26 -9.75 4.47
CA GLY A 135 1.30 -10.74 4.26
C GLY A 135 0.75 -12.07 3.76
N ASN A 136 -0.34 -12.54 4.36
CA ASN A 136 -0.99 -13.79 3.96
C ASN A 136 -1.55 -13.67 2.53
N LYS A 137 -2.18 -12.55 2.21
CA LYS A 137 -2.72 -12.32 0.87
C LYS A 137 -1.61 -12.24 -0.17
N ALA A 138 -0.51 -11.57 0.14
CA ALA A 138 0.65 -11.50 -0.75
C ALA A 138 1.17 -12.89 -1.08
N ARG A 139 1.29 -13.77 -0.08
CA ARG A 139 1.72 -15.17 -0.30
C ARG A 139 0.74 -15.93 -1.18
N GLN A 140 -0.57 -15.74 -0.98
CA GLN A 140 -1.61 -16.35 -1.83
C GLN A 140 -1.50 -15.87 -3.28
N MET A 141 -1.04 -14.66 -3.50
CA MET A 141 -0.78 -14.09 -4.83
C MET A 141 0.54 -14.58 -5.44
N GLY A 142 1.32 -15.38 -4.73
CA GLY A 142 2.64 -15.83 -5.16
C GLY A 142 3.73 -14.79 -4.94
N LEU A 143 3.51 -13.83 -4.08
CA LEU A 143 4.48 -12.82 -3.72
C LEU A 143 5.19 -13.19 -2.42
N PHE A 144 6.50 -12.93 -2.38
CA PHE A 144 7.33 -13.27 -1.22
C PHE A 144 7.97 -12.03 -0.65
N PRO A 145 8.19 -11.96 0.69
CA PRO A 145 8.87 -10.82 1.29
C PRO A 145 10.32 -10.74 0.78
N TYR A 146 10.71 -9.59 0.26
CA TYR A 146 12.07 -9.34 -0.19
C TYR A 146 12.70 -8.10 0.45
N TYR A 147 11.88 -7.28 1.10
CA TYR A 147 12.30 -6.02 1.68
C TYR A 147 11.54 -5.75 2.97
N LEU A 148 12.28 -5.42 4.02
CA LEU A 148 11.73 -4.98 5.29
C LEU A 148 12.47 -3.72 5.74
N TYR A 149 11.76 -2.61 5.84
CA TYR A 149 12.27 -1.37 6.38
C TYR A 149 11.52 -1.02 7.65
N ARG A 150 12.29 -0.81 8.72
CA ARG A 150 11.74 -0.39 9.99
C ARG A 150 12.42 0.90 10.41
N GLN A 151 11.66 1.97 10.51
CA GLN A 151 12.18 3.26 10.97
C GLN A 151 11.96 3.40 12.48
N LYS A 152 13.06 3.53 13.19
CA LYS A 152 13.04 3.79 14.64
C LYS A 152 13.23 5.29 14.87
N ASN A 153 12.60 5.84 15.93
CA ASN A 153 12.83 7.18 16.48
C ASN A 153 12.12 8.38 15.86
N ILE A 154 11.08 8.21 15.06
CA ILE A 154 10.18 9.29 14.68
C ILE A 154 8.84 9.07 15.37
N ALA A 155 8.06 10.13 15.53
CA ALA A 155 6.71 10.04 16.10
C ALA A 155 5.83 9.13 15.25
N GLY A 156 5.79 7.86 15.59
CA GLY A 156 5.23 6.77 14.81
C GLY A 156 6.34 5.91 14.19
N ASN A 157 6.38 4.63 14.56
CA ASN A 157 7.26 3.68 13.89
C ASN A 157 6.57 3.29 12.57
N PHE A 158 7.26 3.55 11.46
CA PHE A 158 6.83 3.05 10.15
C PHE A 158 7.51 1.73 9.88
N GLU A 159 6.74 0.73 9.53
CA GLU A 159 7.25 -0.52 8.97
C GLU A 159 6.77 -0.63 7.53
N ASN A 160 7.69 -0.90 6.63
CA ASN A 160 7.38 -1.15 5.23
C ASN A 160 7.86 -2.55 4.88
N VAL A 161 6.98 -3.37 4.37
CA VAL A 161 7.33 -4.70 3.88
C VAL A 161 7.04 -4.77 2.40
N GLY A 162 8.04 -5.09 1.60
CA GLY A 162 7.90 -5.32 0.18
C GLY A 162 7.75 -6.80 -0.13
N TYR A 163 6.74 -7.14 -0.91
CA TYR A 163 6.48 -8.49 -1.42
C TYR A 163 6.59 -8.47 -2.94
N ALA A 164 7.24 -9.47 -3.52
CA ALA A 164 7.43 -9.54 -4.97
C ALA A 164 7.39 -10.99 -5.45
N LYS A 165 7.08 -11.16 -6.73
CA LYS A 165 7.35 -12.42 -7.44
C LYS A 165 8.86 -12.65 -7.46
N VAL A 166 9.29 -13.90 -7.45
CA VAL A 166 10.72 -14.29 -7.35
C VAL A 166 11.57 -13.59 -8.41
N ASP A 167 11.06 -13.43 -9.62
CA ASP A 167 11.76 -12.81 -10.76
C ASP A 167 11.53 -11.30 -10.86
N LYS A 168 10.76 -10.70 -9.96
CA LYS A 168 10.37 -9.28 -9.99
C LYS A 168 10.85 -8.47 -8.80
N ALA A 169 11.61 -9.08 -7.89
CA ALA A 169 12.19 -8.39 -6.75
C ALA A 169 13.36 -7.51 -7.20
N GLY A 170 13.32 -6.25 -6.81
CA GLY A 170 14.36 -5.26 -7.16
C GLY A 170 14.13 -4.62 -8.51
#